data_e232fe4e99e99b4fbf4f3d5b1cda370e
#
_entry.id   e232fe4e99e99b4fbf4f3d5b1cda370e
#
_cell.length_a   1.000
_cell.length_b   1.000
_cell.length_c   1.000
_cell.angle_alpha   90.00
_cell.angle_beta   90.00
_cell.angle_gamma   90.00
#
_symmetry.space_group_name_H-M   'P 1'
#
loop_
_entity.id
_entity.type
_entity.pdbx_description
1 polymer ?
#
loop_
_entity_poly.entity_id
_entity_poly.type
_entity_poly.pdbx_seq_one_letter_code
_entity_poly.pdbx_strand_id
1 'polypeptide(L)'
;EIGVRLVGSEMCIRDSIRLAIRHVKDAAEEASGGRRIYTALDVGPTGKLLKPMGDLDFETAYETFKEVMILGEKAGADLIHIETMSDTYELKAAVLAAKENTSLPVFATTIFDERGKLLTGADVPSVVAMLEGLRIDALGINCGMGPEQMLPILEQIMKYSSVPVIVKPNAGLPKQKDGETYYDVSPEEFASVMRHVVDLGAVVIGGCCGTTPAHIAEMVKQCKDIPVKPIEKKSYTVVSSYGQSVFLGTGSKIIGERINPTGKKRFKQALKEHDLDYILKEGIAQQDNGAHILDVNVGLPDIDEPTLMKEVVQELQSVTNLPLQIDTVDTVAMENALRIYNGKAMVNSVSGKQESMDAVFPLIRKYGGVVIGLALDEDGIPATAEGRVQIAKKIIAEAAKYGIEKKDIVIDALAMTISSEPEGAKVTLETLRRLRDEVGVCTVLGVSNISFGLPSRPIVNSIFYTMAMQNGLSVGIINPNSEDMMKAWYAYHALMNLDSNCENYINKYAQQPGTAPVSATGSAHKMTLKSAIERGLREEANSITSETVSYTHLRA
;
A
#
# COMPACT_ATOMS: atom_id res chain seq x y z
N GLU A 1 -19.36 12.60 22.45
CA GLU A 1 -18.34 13.20 23.34
C GLU A 1 -18.33 12.44 24.67
N ILE A 2 -17.53 11.37 24.75
CA ILE A 2 -17.18 10.83 26.07
C ILE A 2 -15.96 11.63 26.49
N GLY A 3 -16.20 12.79 27.07
CA GLY A 3 -15.18 13.66 27.60
C GLY A 3 -14.45 12.98 28.76
N VAL A 4 -13.14 13.01 28.72
CA VAL A 4 -12.22 12.60 29.78
C VAL A 4 -12.50 13.46 31.04
N ARG A 5 -13.54 13.10 31.76
CA ARG A 5 -13.82 13.65 33.10
C ARG A 5 -14.69 12.67 33.86
N LEU A 6 -14.04 11.78 34.56
CA LEU A 6 -14.50 11.19 35.84
C LEU A 6 -13.86 9.81 35.99
N VAL A 7 -13.20 9.56 37.10
CA VAL A 7 -12.74 8.24 37.53
C VAL A 7 -13.87 7.17 37.51
N GLY A 8 -15.13 7.59 37.41
CA GLY A 8 -16.29 6.74 37.20
C GLY A 8 -16.58 6.35 35.75
N SER A 9 -16.07 7.08 34.73
CA SER A 9 -16.41 6.80 33.32
C SER A 9 -15.62 5.61 32.75
N GLU A 10 -14.38 5.40 33.15
CA GLU A 10 -13.58 4.25 32.74
C GLU A 10 -14.17 2.93 33.26
N MET A 11 -14.61 2.88 34.51
CA MET A 11 -15.34 1.73 35.06
C MET A 11 -16.63 1.46 34.28
N CYS A 12 -17.39 2.50 33.91
CA CYS A 12 -18.60 2.35 33.12
C CYS A 12 -18.33 1.81 31.71
N ILE A 13 -17.28 2.24 31.03
CA ILE A 13 -16.89 1.74 29.69
C ILE A 13 -16.50 0.26 29.76
N ARG A 14 -15.66 -0.11 30.72
CA ARG A 14 -15.23 -1.50 30.92
C ARG A 14 -16.41 -2.44 31.23
N ASP A 15 -17.32 -1.99 32.07
CA ASP A 15 -18.53 -2.75 32.40
C ASP A 15 -19.49 -2.84 31.21
N SER A 16 -19.62 -1.79 30.40
CA SER A 16 -20.43 -1.77 29.19
C SER A 16 -19.93 -2.79 28.16
N ILE A 17 -18.63 -2.86 27.87
CA ILE A 17 -18.04 -3.83 26.94
C ILE A 17 -18.28 -5.24 27.45
N ARG A 18 -18.04 -5.50 28.75
CA ARG A 18 -18.26 -6.82 29.36
C ARG A 18 -19.73 -7.25 29.27
N LEU A 19 -20.65 -6.35 29.56
CA LEU A 19 -22.09 -6.63 29.49
C LEU A 19 -22.54 -6.84 28.05
N ALA A 20 -22.07 -6.04 27.08
CA ALA A 20 -22.39 -6.22 25.67
C ALA A 20 -21.99 -7.60 25.16
N ILE A 21 -20.73 -8.01 25.39
CA ILE A 21 -20.26 -9.34 24.99
C ILE A 21 -21.06 -10.45 25.68
N ARG A 22 -21.34 -10.30 26.98
CA ARG A 22 -22.14 -11.27 27.72
C ARG A 22 -23.54 -11.41 27.12
N HIS A 23 -24.26 -10.31 26.90
CA HIS A 23 -25.61 -10.34 26.31
C HIS A 23 -25.63 -11.00 24.93
N VAL A 24 -24.65 -10.72 24.09
CA VAL A 24 -24.55 -11.36 22.77
C VAL A 24 -24.30 -12.87 22.92
N LYS A 25 -23.44 -13.28 23.86
CA LYS A 25 -23.20 -14.72 24.13
C LYS A 25 -24.41 -15.43 24.67
N ASP A 26 -25.09 -14.84 25.65
CA ASP A 26 -26.31 -15.39 26.22
C ASP A 26 -27.39 -15.59 25.13
N ALA A 27 -27.59 -14.56 24.28
CA ALA A 27 -28.52 -14.64 23.14
C ALA A 27 -28.06 -15.67 22.08
N ALA A 28 -26.76 -15.76 21.80
CA ALA A 28 -26.22 -16.76 20.88
C ALA A 28 -26.42 -18.19 21.39
N GLU A 29 -26.20 -18.41 22.68
CA GLU A 29 -26.42 -19.71 23.31
C GLU A 29 -27.91 -20.10 23.25
N GLU A 30 -28.82 -19.19 23.61
CA GLU A 30 -30.27 -19.39 23.53
C GLU A 30 -30.75 -19.70 22.11
N ALA A 31 -30.23 -18.97 21.11
CA ALA A 31 -30.62 -19.12 19.70
C ALA A 31 -29.88 -20.24 18.96
N SER A 32 -28.86 -20.85 19.55
CA SER A 32 -27.93 -21.75 18.87
C SER A 32 -28.57 -23.00 18.26
N GLY A 33 -29.57 -23.53 18.92
CA GLY A 33 -30.16 -24.83 18.52
C GLY A 33 -29.12 -25.95 18.40
N GLY A 34 -28.03 -25.89 19.16
CA GLY A 34 -26.90 -26.82 19.14
C GLY A 34 -25.79 -26.46 18.12
N ARG A 35 -25.92 -25.39 17.36
CA ARG A 35 -24.85 -24.87 16.47
C ARG A 35 -23.89 -23.96 17.26
N ARG A 36 -22.61 -23.98 16.91
CA ARG A 36 -21.67 -22.99 17.43
C ARG A 36 -21.92 -21.64 16.76
N ILE A 37 -22.14 -20.61 17.56
CA ILE A 37 -22.26 -19.23 17.13
C ILE A 37 -21.05 -18.47 17.72
N TYR A 38 -20.29 -17.77 16.85
CA TYR A 38 -19.15 -16.98 17.27
C TYR A 38 -19.58 -15.56 17.61
N THR A 39 -19.00 -15.01 18.67
CA THR A 39 -19.25 -13.65 19.13
C THR A 39 -18.07 -12.77 18.75
N ALA A 40 -18.31 -11.74 17.94
CA ALA A 40 -17.32 -10.76 17.57
C ALA A 40 -17.33 -9.56 18.54
N LEU A 41 -16.13 -9.10 18.94
CA LEU A 41 -15.99 -7.75 19.47
C LEU A 41 -16.03 -6.79 18.28
N ASP A 42 -17.08 -5.98 18.23
CA ASP A 42 -17.27 -4.98 17.19
C ASP A 42 -16.59 -3.67 17.58
N VAL A 43 -15.72 -3.14 16.70
CA VAL A 43 -14.90 -1.95 16.94
C VAL A 43 -14.95 -1.03 15.74
N GLY A 44 -15.63 0.10 15.89
CA GLY A 44 -15.73 1.14 14.87
C GLY A 44 -14.64 2.21 14.98
N PRO A 45 -14.64 3.20 14.06
CA PRO A 45 -13.71 4.32 14.07
C PRO A 45 -13.94 5.25 15.26
N THR A 46 -12.88 5.98 15.66
CA THR A 46 -12.97 7.00 16.72
C THR A 46 -13.78 8.24 16.32
N GLY A 47 -14.04 8.41 15.02
CA GLY A 47 -14.67 9.61 14.46
C GLY A 47 -13.70 10.78 14.32
N LYS A 48 -12.39 10.55 14.47
CA LYS A 48 -11.33 11.55 14.31
C LYS A 48 -10.33 11.10 13.25
N LEU A 49 -9.72 12.07 12.58
CA LEU A 49 -8.57 11.80 11.71
C LEU A 49 -7.26 11.91 12.49
N LEU A 50 -6.32 11.06 12.14
CA LEU A 50 -4.98 11.08 12.71
C LEU A 50 -4.13 12.18 12.04
N LYS A 51 -3.11 12.67 12.75
CA LYS A 51 -2.11 13.59 12.19
C LYS A 51 -1.43 12.97 10.96
N PRO A 52 -1.14 13.75 9.89
CA PRO A 52 -1.27 15.22 9.81
C PRO A 52 -2.66 15.72 9.35
N MET A 53 -3.58 14.85 8.94
CA MET A 53 -4.90 15.23 8.41
C MET A 53 -5.87 15.70 9.50
N GLY A 54 -5.69 15.27 10.74
CA GLY A 54 -6.49 15.62 11.91
C GLY A 54 -5.62 15.96 13.11
N ASP A 55 -6.21 15.86 14.31
CA ASP A 55 -5.58 16.22 15.58
C ASP A 55 -5.18 15.02 16.46
N LEU A 56 -5.58 13.80 16.10
CA LEU A 56 -5.33 12.60 16.88
C LEU A 56 -3.94 12.04 16.60
N ASP A 57 -3.15 11.78 17.65
CA ASP A 57 -1.87 11.10 17.51
C ASP A 57 -2.04 9.60 17.33
N PHE A 58 -1.17 8.97 16.52
CA PHE A 58 -1.20 7.54 16.26
C PHE A 58 -1.16 6.68 17.54
N GLU A 59 -0.25 7.02 18.47
CA GLU A 59 -0.13 6.27 19.72
C GLU A 59 -1.35 6.45 20.63
N THR A 60 -1.97 7.63 20.61
CA THR A 60 -3.23 7.87 21.34
C THR A 60 -4.37 7.01 20.78
N ALA A 61 -4.48 6.91 19.45
CA ALA A 61 -5.45 6.02 18.81
C ALA A 61 -5.16 4.55 19.16
N TYR A 62 -3.90 4.13 19.04
CA TYR A 62 -3.47 2.77 19.37
C TYR A 62 -3.82 2.38 20.81
N GLU A 63 -3.47 3.21 21.81
CA GLU A 63 -3.78 2.91 23.22
C GLU A 63 -5.28 2.86 23.49
N THR A 64 -6.07 3.71 22.82
CA THR A 64 -7.54 3.68 22.90
C THR A 64 -8.10 2.36 22.38
N PHE A 65 -7.68 1.91 21.20
CA PHE A 65 -8.09 0.62 20.65
C PHE A 65 -7.61 -0.55 21.51
N LYS A 66 -6.37 -0.51 21.97
CA LYS A 66 -5.77 -1.56 22.81
C LYS A 66 -6.61 -1.86 24.05
N GLU A 67 -7.08 -0.82 24.75
CA GLU A 67 -7.92 -1.03 25.94
C GLU A 67 -9.19 -1.79 25.58
N VAL A 68 -9.88 -1.41 24.51
CA VAL A 68 -11.11 -2.06 24.03
C VAL A 68 -10.84 -3.53 23.63
N MET A 69 -9.74 -3.78 22.89
CA MET A 69 -9.37 -5.12 22.41
C MET A 69 -9.11 -6.08 23.59
N ILE A 70 -8.31 -5.64 24.58
CA ILE A 70 -7.99 -6.44 25.77
C ILE A 70 -9.28 -6.74 26.58
N LEU A 71 -10.17 -5.77 26.72
CA LEU A 71 -11.42 -5.95 27.45
C LEU A 71 -12.36 -6.92 26.73
N GLY A 72 -12.45 -6.84 25.41
CA GLY A 72 -13.27 -7.75 24.60
C GLY A 72 -12.80 -9.20 24.68
N GLU A 73 -11.48 -9.45 24.59
CA GLU A 73 -10.92 -10.79 24.77
C GLU A 73 -11.20 -11.32 26.18
N LYS A 74 -10.95 -10.50 27.23
CA LYS A 74 -11.25 -10.88 28.63
C LYS A 74 -12.75 -11.14 28.88
N ALA A 75 -13.63 -10.46 28.15
CA ALA A 75 -15.06 -10.71 28.20
C ALA A 75 -15.48 -11.98 27.45
N GLY A 76 -14.56 -12.58 26.70
CA GLY A 76 -14.73 -13.87 26.02
C GLY A 76 -15.25 -13.74 24.59
N ALA A 77 -15.00 -12.66 23.87
CA ALA A 77 -15.20 -12.59 22.42
C ALA A 77 -14.40 -13.69 21.72
N ASP A 78 -14.92 -14.24 20.63
CA ASP A 78 -14.26 -15.27 19.83
C ASP A 78 -13.35 -14.68 18.74
N LEU A 79 -13.62 -13.46 18.31
CA LEU A 79 -12.85 -12.70 17.31
C LEU A 79 -13.03 -11.20 17.51
N ILE A 80 -12.16 -10.41 16.89
CA ILE A 80 -12.26 -8.96 16.80
C ILE A 80 -12.68 -8.61 15.37
N HIS A 81 -13.70 -7.76 15.23
CA HIS A 81 -14.14 -7.20 13.96
C HIS A 81 -13.99 -5.68 14.00
N ILE A 82 -12.94 -5.17 13.36
CA ILE A 82 -12.73 -3.76 13.14
C ILE A 82 -13.53 -3.37 11.91
N GLU A 83 -14.60 -2.58 12.06
CA GLU A 83 -15.50 -2.32 10.93
C GLU A 83 -15.75 -0.83 10.68
N THR A 84 -16.21 -0.55 9.46
CA THR A 84 -16.66 0.80 9.05
C THR A 84 -15.52 1.82 9.02
N MET A 85 -14.28 1.33 8.81
CA MET A 85 -13.11 2.19 8.79
C MET A 85 -13.00 2.96 7.48
N SER A 86 -12.80 4.28 7.57
CA SER A 86 -12.71 5.19 6.43
C SER A 86 -11.30 5.76 6.20
N ASP A 87 -10.36 5.42 7.07
CA ASP A 87 -8.96 5.85 7.04
C ASP A 87 -8.02 4.66 7.28
N THR A 88 -7.02 4.52 6.41
CA THR A 88 -6.01 3.46 6.54
C THR A 88 -5.11 3.63 7.74
N TYR A 89 -4.86 4.86 8.18
CA TYR A 89 -3.95 5.12 9.28
C TYR A 89 -4.58 4.75 10.63
N GLU A 90 -5.83 5.13 10.84
CA GLU A 90 -6.61 4.71 11.99
C GLU A 90 -6.81 3.19 12.01
N LEU A 91 -7.14 2.61 10.84
CA LEU A 91 -7.27 1.16 10.68
C LEU A 91 -6.00 0.41 11.07
N LYS A 92 -4.83 0.91 10.66
CA LYS A 92 -3.54 0.33 11.06
C LYS A 92 -3.34 0.36 12.57
N ALA A 93 -3.64 1.49 13.23
CA ALA A 93 -3.54 1.60 14.68
C ALA A 93 -4.42 0.56 15.39
N ALA A 94 -5.66 0.39 14.92
CA ALA A 94 -6.60 -0.60 15.47
C ALA A 94 -6.13 -2.04 15.25
N VAL A 95 -5.64 -2.38 14.05
CA VAL A 95 -5.12 -3.73 13.73
C VAL A 95 -3.88 -4.06 14.58
N LEU A 96 -2.94 -3.12 14.70
CA LEU A 96 -1.76 -3.31 15.56
C LEU A 96 -2.16 -3.48 17.03
N ALA A 97 -3.10 -2.67 17.51
CA ALA A 97 -3.60 -2.79 18.88
C ALA A 97 -4.20 -4.19 19.16
N ALA A 98 -4.95 -4.75 18.20
CA ALA A 98 -5.48 -6.10 18.30
C ALA A 98 -4.37 -7.16 18.26
N LYS A 99 -3.52 -7.13 17.22
CA LYS A 99 -2.49 -8.16 16.99
C LYS A 99 -1.38 -8.19 18.04
N GLU A 100 -1.05 -7.05 18.65
CA GLU A 100 -0.01 -6.97 19.68
C GLU A 100 -0.50 -7.34 21.08
N ASN A 101 -1.81 -7.26 21.36
CA ASN A 101 -2.34 -7.37 22.72
C ASN A 101 -3.38 -8.46 22.93
N THR A 102 -3.77 -9.18 21.87
CA THR A 102 -4.72 -10.29 21.95
C THR A 102 -4.26 -11.48 21.11
N SER A 103 -4.89 -12.64 21.36
CA SER A 103 -4.68 -13.86 20.58
C SER A 103 -5.82 -14.15 19.59
N LEU A 104 -6.82 -13.27 19.54
CA LEU A 104 -8.03 -13.48 18.75
C LEU A 104 -7.78 -13.26 17.25
N PRO A 105 -8.50 -13.97 16.37
CA PRO A 105 -8.56 -13.63 14.96
C PRO A 105 -9.06 -12.20 14.77
N VAL A 106 -8.49 -11.47 13.81
CA VAL A 106 -8.82 -10.08 13.53
C VAL A 106 -9.38 -9.94 12.12
N PHE A 107 -10.61 -9.50 12.02
CA PHE A 107 -11.30 -9.15 10.79
C PHE A 107 -11.34 -7.63 10.63
N ALA A 108 -11.27 -7.14 9.39
CA ALA A 108 -11.36 -5.70 9.13
C ALA A 108 -12.22 -5.41 7.91
N THR A 109 -13.12 -4.44 8.03
CA THR A 109 -13.92 -3.95 6.90
C THR A 109 -13.87 -2.42 6.82
N THR A 110 -13.90 -1.92 5.59
CA THR A 110 -13.74 -0.52 5.27
C THR A 110 -14.94 0.01 4.48
N ILE A 111 -15.12 1.33 4.48
CA ILE A 111 -16.11 2.04 3.67
C ILE A 111 -15.39 2.69 2.50
N PHE A 112 -15.76 2.29 1.27
CA PHE A 112 -15.33 2.96 0.05
C PHE A 112 -16.43 3.86 -0.52
N ASP A 113 -16.05 4.88 -1.28
CA ASP A 113 -16.96 5.60 -2.16
C ASP A 113 -17.21 4.80 -3.46
N GLU A 114 -18.12 5.26 -4.32
CA GLU A 114 -18.46 4.61 -5.59
C GLU A 114 -17.27 4.49 -6.56
N ARG A 115 -16.19 5.26 -6.35
CA ARG A 115 -14.96 5.22 -7.14
C ARG A 115 -13.92 4.27 -6.56
N GLY A 116 -14.23 3.57 -5.47
CA GLY A 116 -13.31 2.66 -4.79
C GLY A 116 -12.22 3.37 -3.99
N LYS A 117 -12.54 4.52 -3.38
CA LYS A 117 -11.62 5.29 -2.52
C LYS A 117 -12.16 5.39 -1.10
N LEU A 118 -11.27 5.28 -0.12
CA LEU A 118 -11.57 5.67 1.26
C LEU A 118 -11.63 7.20 1.39
N LEU A 119 -12.15 7.70 2.50
CA LEU A 119 -12.24 9.13 2.81
C LEU A 119 -10.89 9.85 2.65
N THR A 120 -9.80 9.22 3.08
CA THR A 120 -8.43 9.75 3.03
C THR A 120 -7.70 9.46 1.71
N GLY A 121 -8.36 8.83 0.74
CA GLY A 121 -7.89 8.66 -0.63
C GLY A 121 -7.32 7.30 -0.99
N ALA A 122 -7.16 6.38 -0.03
CA ALA A 122 -6.65 5.03 -0.31
C ALA A 122 -7.56 4.27 -1.29
N ASP A 123 -6.95 3.61 -2.27
CA ASP A 123 -7.64 2.73 -3.19
C ASP A 123 -7.73 1.28 -2.68
N VAL A 124 -8.57 0.48 -3.32
CA VAL A 124 -8.76 -0.92 -2.94
C VAL A 124 -7.43 -1.69 -2.86
N PRO A 125 -6.53 -1.66 -3.85
CA PRO A 125 -5.28 -2.40 -3.75
C PRO A 125 -4.36 -1.90 -2.63
N SER A 126 -4.37 -0.62 -2.27
CA SER A 126 -3.60 -0.08 -1.13
C SER A 126 -4.11 -0.62 0.20
N VAL A 127 -5.43 -0.65 0.38
CA VAL A 127 -6.06 -1.20 1.59
C VAL A 127 -5.77 -2.69 1.72
N VAL A 128 -5.95 -3.45 0.65
CA VAL A 128 -5.68 -4.90 0.64
C VAL A 128 -4.19 -5.17 0.94
N ALA A 129 -3.27 -4.43 0.29
CA ALA A 129 -1.83 -4.60 0.50
C ALA A 129 -1.42 -4.34 1.95
N MET A 130 -1.94 -3.27 2.56
CA MET A 130 -1.67 -2.92 3.96
C MET A 130 -2.22 -3.99 4.92
N LEU A 131 -3.49 -4.37 4.77
CA LEU A 131 -4.13 -5.34 5.65
C LEU A 131 -3.50 -6.73 5.56
N GLU A 132 -3.19 -7.22 4.36
CA GLU A 132 -2.45 -8.48 4.20
C GLU A 132 -1.04 -8.40 4.78
N GLY A 133 -0.36 -7.26 4.61
CA GLY A 133 0.93 -7.01 5.26
C GLY A 133 0.83 -7.13 6.77
N LEU A 134 -0.20 -6.58 7.39
CA LEU A 134 -0.50 -6.67 8.82
C LEU A 134 -1.07 -8.05 9.24
N ARG A 135 -1.16 -9.01 8.29
CA ARG A 135 -1.60 -10.39 8.55
C ARG A 135 -3.00 -10.48 9.12
N ILE A 136 -3.91 -9.71 8.54
CA ILE A 136 -5.33 -9.78 8.87
C ILE A 136 -5.89 -11.18 8.54
N ASP A 137 -6.84 -11.67 9.31
CA ASP A 137 -7.43 -12.99 9.10
C ASP A 137 -8.57 -12.98 8.08
N ALA A 138 -9.26 -11.85 7.93
CA ALA A 138 -10.22 -11.57 6.87
C ALA A 138 -10.35 -10.06 6.66
N LEU A 139 -10.63 -9.66 5.42
CA LEU A 139 -10.83 -8.24 5.07
C LEU A 139 -12.07 -8.06 4.21
N GLY A 140 -12.56 -6.83 4.07
CA GLY A 140 -13.68 -6.61 3.18
C GLY A 140 -14.30 -5.22 3.28
N ILE A 141 -15.59 -5.16 3.00
CA ILE A 141 -16.38 -3.93 2.91
C ILE A 141 -17.67 -4.03 3.71
N ASN A 142 -18.05 -2.93 4.35
CA ASN A 142 -19.36 -2.82 4.98
C ASN A 142 -19.89 -1.39 4.92
N CYS A 143 -21.18 -1.21 5.10
CA CYS A 143 -21.85 0.08 5.19
C CYS A 143 -21.65 0.99 3.94
N GLY A 144 -22.12 2.23 4.00
CA GLY A 144 -21.97 3.25 2.95
C GLY A 144 -22.83 3.04 1.71
N MET A 145 -22.95 1.82 1.22
CA MET A 145 -23.62 1.48 -0.04
C MET A 145 -24.58 0.30 0.11
N GLY A 146 -25.52 0.17 -0.81
CA GLY A 146 -26.34 -1.03 -0.99
C GLY A 146 -25.57 -2.17 -1.67
N PRO A 147 -26.18 -3.37 -1.73
CA PRO A 147 -25.49 -4.56 -2.22
C PRO A 147 -25.03 -4.45 -3.69
N GLU A 148 -25.83 -3.86 -4.59
CA GLU A 148 -25.46 -3.70 -6.00
C GLU A 148 -24.29 -2.76 -6.19
N GLN A 149 -24.26 -1.63 -5.46
CA GLN A 149 -23.21 -0.64 -5.55
C GLN A 149 -21.86 -1.17 -5.04
N MET A 150 -21.87 -2.19 -4.16
CA MET A 150 -20.66 -2.82 -3.67
C MET A 150 -20.00 -3.80 -4.65
N LEU A 151 -20.73 -4.30 -5.65
CA LEU A 151 -20.20 -5.33 -6.58
C LEU A 151 -18.90 -4.91 -7.29
N PRO A 152 -18.78 -3.71 -7.90
CA PRO A 152 -17.54 -3.32 -8.56
C PRO A 152 -16.34 -3.22 -7.62
N ILE A 153 -16.57 -2.88 -6.34
CA ILE A 153 -15.53 -2.81 -5.32
C ILE A 153 -15.14 -4.22 -4.86
N LEU A 154 -16.13 -5.09 -4.69
CA LEU A 154 -15.89 -6.50 -4.38
C LEU A 154 -15.04 -7.17 -5.48
N GLU A 155 -15.34 -6.95 -6.75
CA GLU A 155 -14.53 -7.47 -7.87
C GLU A 155 -13.07 -7.02 -7.79
N GLN A 156 -12.83 -5.75 -7.43
CA GLN A 156 -11.47 -5.25 -7.20
C GLN A 156 -10.82 -5.93 -5.98
N ILE A 157 -11.53 -6.08 -4.86
CA ILE A 157 -11.00 -6.77 -3.68
C ILE A 157 -10.64 -8.21 -4.04
N MET A 158 -11.51 -8.94 -4.72
CA MET A 158 -11.29 -10.33 -5.13
C MET A 158 -10.09 -10.48 -6.08
N LYS A 159 -9.83 -9.46 -6.91
CA LYS A 159 -8.64 -9.42 -7.78
C LYS A 159 -7.35 -9.39 -6.98
N TYR A 160 -7.33 -8.75 -5.82
CA TYR A 160 -6.10 -8.48 -5.06
C TYR A 160 -5.98 -9.31 -3.77
N SER A 161 -7.08 -9.71 -3.15
CA SER A 161 -7.06 -10.40 -1.86
C SER A 161 -6.59 -11.86 -1.95
N SER A 162 -5.74 -12.24 -0.99
CA SER A 162 -5.30 -13.62 -0.71
C SER A 162 -5.86 -14.16 0.61
N VAL A 163 -6.81 -13.44 1.23
CA VAL A 163 -7.47 -13.82 2.49
C VAL A 163 -8.99 -13.83 2.31
N PRO A 164 -9.76 -14.43 3.23
CA PRO A 164 -11.23 -14.42 3.18
C PRO A 164 -11.81 -13.02 3.05
N VAL A 165 -12.83 -12.84 2.21
CA VAL A 165 -13.46 -11.54 1.95
C VAL A 165 -14.83 -11.47 2.63
N ILE A 166 -15.08 -10.34 3.32
CA ILE A 166 -16.27 -10.01 4.08
C ILE A 166 -17.09 -8.96 3.32
N VAL A 167 -18.40 -9.17 3.19
CA VAL A 167 -19.32 -8.19 2.56
C VAL A 167 -20.56 -8.02 3.41
N LYS A 168 -20.78 -6.81 3.93
CA LYS A 168 -21.94 -6.45 4.76
C LYS A 168 -22.55 -5.11 4.28
N PRO A 169 -23.37 -5.11 3.21
CA PRO A 169 -23.98 -3.88 2.68
C PRO A 169 -25.13 -3.38 3.54
N ASN A 170 -25.53 -2.14 3.32
CA ASN A 170 -26.80 -1.61 3.79
C ASN A 170 -27.96 -2.21 2.99
N ALA A 171 -29.19 -2.13 3.52
CA ALA A 171 -30.40 -2.50 2.80
C ALA A 171 -30.80 -1.43 1.74
N GLY A 172 -29.83 -0.96 0.96
CA GLY A 172 -29.92 0.12 -0.02
C GLY A 172 -29.21 1.39 0.44
N LEU A 173 -29.39 2.49 -0.31
CA LEU A 173 -28.87 3.79 0.08
C LEU A 173 -29.82 4.44 1.12
N PRO A 174 -29.27 5.19 2.11
CA PRO A 174 -30.11 5.88 3.08
C PRO A 174 -30.98 6.95 2.39
N LYS A 175 -32.28 6.91 2.62
CA LYS A 175 -33.28 7.86 2.15
C LYS A 175 -33.93 8.57 3.32
N GLN A 176 -34.39 9.81 3.11
CA GLN A 176 -35.07 10.60 4.13
C GLN A 176 -36.56 10.71 3.79
N LYS A 177 -37.41 10.42 4.77
CA LYS A 177 -38.85 10.66 4.71
C LYS A 177 -39.35 11.11 6.08
N ASP A 178 -40.04 12.21 6.12
CA ASP A 178 -40.63 12.80 7.35
C ASP A 178 -39.61 13.01 8.50
N GLY A 179 -38.33 13.24 8.14
CA GLY A 179 -37.23 13.43 9.11
C GLY A 179 -36.59 12.12 9.62
N GLU A 180 -37.09 10.97 9.16
CA GLU A 180 -36.53 9.66 9.51
C GLU A 180 -35.74 9.07 8.34
N THR A 181 -34.65 8.36 8.65
CA THR A 181 -33.84 7.63 7.67
C THR A 181 -34.46 6.25 7.47
N TYR A 182 -34.73 5.88 6.20
CA TYR A 182 -35.19 4.55 5.82
C TYR A 182 -34.36 3.96 4.68
N TYR A 183 -34.47 2.65 4.51
CA TYR A 183 -33.81 1.87 3.47
C TYR A 183 -34.88 1.09 2.71
N ASP A 184 -34.77 0.97 1.39
CA ASP A 184 -35.85 0.49 0.53
C ASP A 184 -35.55 -0.76 -0.28
N VAL A 185 -34.41 -1.41 -0.07
CA VAL A 185 -34.13 -2.71 -0.68
C VAL A 185 -34.85 -3.79 0.12
N SER A 186 -35.69 -4.57 -0.54
CA SER A 186 -36.44 -5.67 0.11
C SER A 186 -35.55 -6.84 0.50
N PRO A 187 -35.98 -7.71 1.43
CA PRO A 187 -35.25 -8.93 1.80
C PRO A 187 -34.93 -9.83 0.59
N GLU A 188 -35.85 -9.97 -0.36
CA GLU A 188 -35.70 -10.80 -1.56
C GLU A 188 -34.66 -10.22 -2.51
N GLU A 189 -34.72 -8.92 -2.79
CA GLU A 189 -33.74 -8.21 -3.62
C GLU A 189 -32.35 -8.25 -2.99
N PHE A 190 -32.27 -7.95 -1.69
CA PHE A 190 -31.02 -8.05 -0.93
C PHE A 190 -30.39 -9.43 -1.05
N ALA A 191 -31.14 -10.48 -0.76
CA ALA A 191 -30.67 -11.86 -0.81
C ALA A 191 -30.24 -12.29 -2.21
N SER A 192 -30.93 -11.83 -3.26
CA SER A 192 -30.61 -12.12 -4.66
C SER A 192 -29.21 -11.57 -5.03
N VAL A 193 -28.91 -10.32 -4.63
CA VAL A 193 -27.59 -9.74 -4.87
C VAL A 193 -26.52 -10.40 -3.99
N MET A 194 -26.83 -10.68 -2.72
CA MET A 194 -25.91 -11.38 -1.81
C MET A 194 -25.54 -12.79 -2.29
N ARG A 195 -26.45 -13.47 -3.01
CA ARG A 195 -26.11 -14.71 -3.71
C ARG A 195 -25.02 -14.48 -4.75
N HIS A 196 -25.11 -13.42 -5.55
CA HIS A 196 -24.08 -13.07 -6.53
C HIS A 196 -22.75 -12.68 -5.83
N VAL A 197 -22.82 -12.00 -4.69
CA VAL A 197 -21.65 -11.71 -3.84
C VAL A 197 -20.89 -12.99 -3.44
N VAL A 198 -21.63 -14.06 -3.05
CA VAL A 198 -21.03 -15.37 -2.75
C VAL A 198 -20.47 -16.02 -4.04
N ASP A 199 -21.19 -15.91 -5.15
CA ASP A 199 -20.74 -16.43 -6.44
C ASP A 199 -19.46 -15.73 -6.93
N LEU A 200 -19.20 -14.47 -6.56
CA LEU A 200 -17.92 -13.79 -6.79
C LEU A 200 -16.79 -14.29 -5.88
N GLY A 201 -17.11 -14.88 -4.73
CA GLY A 201 -16.14 -15.52 -3.84
C GLY A 201 -16.07 -14.93 -2.42
N ALA A 202 -16.98 -14.07 -2.01
CA ALA A 202 -17.07 -13.63 -0.62
C ALA A 202 -17.35 -14.83 0.30
N VAL A 203 -16.65 -14.89 1.44
CA VAL A 203 -16.71 -16.01 2.39
C VAL A 203 -17.57 -15.67 3.60
N VAL A 204 -17.55 -14.42 4.03
CA VAL A 204 -18.37 -13.94 5.15
C VAL A 204 -19.35 -12.91 4.60
N ILE A 205 -20.63 -13.15 4.78
CA ILE A 205 -21.69 -12.27 4.30
C ILE A 205 -22.63 -11.88 5.45
N GLY A 206 -23.18 -10.69 5.36
CA GLY A 206 -24.10 -10.17 6.38
C GLY A 206 -24.77 -8.90 5.89
N GLY A 207 -25.26 -8.11 6.82
CA GLY A 207 -25.86 -6.82 6.55
C GLY A 207 -25.34 -5.75 7.50
N CYS A 208 -25.57 -4.49 7.15
CA CYS A 208 -25.28 -3.33 7.96
C CYS A 208 -26.56 -2.49 8.13
N CYS A 209 -26.50 -1.17 7.94
CA CYS A 209 -27.64 -0.28 8.17
C CYS A 209 -28.89 -0.66 7.36
N GLY A 210 -30.05 -0.62 8.01
CA GLY A 210 -31.34 -0.95 7.39
C GLY A 210 -31.67 -2.44 7.25
N THR A 211 -30.71 -3.34 7.44
CA THR A 211 -30.99 -4.79 7.39
C THR A 211 -31.75 -5.24 8.64
N THR A 212 -32.72 -6.11 8.43
CA THR A 212 -33.58 -6.68 9.47
C THR A 212 -33.40 -8.19 9.56
N PRO A 213 -33.93 -8.87 10.58
CA PRO A 213 -33.94 -10.34 10.64
C PRO A 213 -34.49 -10.98 9.38
N ALA A 214 -35.48 -10.36 8.70
CA ALA A 214 -36.04 -10.87 7.45
C ALA A 214 -35.01 -10.88 6.30
N HIS A 215 -34.19 -9.84 6.18
CA HIS A 215 -33.10 -9.78 5.19
C HIS A 215 -32.10 -10.91 5.42
N ILE A 216 -31.69 -11.12 6.68
CA ILE A 216 -30.72 -12.16 7.03
C ILE A 216 -31.32 -13.55 6.80
N ALA A 217 -32.56 -13.76 7.16
CA ALA A 217 -33.23 -15.05 6.96
C ALA A 217 -33.34 -15.44 5.48
N GLU A 218 -33.76 -14.48 4.61
CA GLU A 218 -33.84 -14.72 3.17
C GLU A 218 -32.44 -14.90 2.53
N MET A 219 -31.48 -14.13 2.95
CA MET A 219 -30.08 -14.29 2.52
C MET A 219 -29.53 -15.68 2.89
N VAL A 220 -29.71 -16.12 4.12
CA VAL A 220 -29.29 -17.47 4.56
C VAL A 220 -29.97 -18.54 3.75
N LYS A 221 -31.30 -18.43 3.51
CA LYS A 221 -32.05 -19.37 2.70
C LYS A 221 -31.49 -19.50 1.28
N GLN A 222 -31.11 -18.41 0.65
CA GLN A 222 -30.60 -18.42 -0.74
C GLN A 222 -29.11 -18.81 -0.84
N CYS A 223 -28.29 -18.58 0.21
CA CYS A 223 -26.83 -18.72 0.13
C CYS A 223 -26.27 -19.96 0.84
N LYS A 224 -27.01 -20.57 1.82
CA LYS A 224 -26.46 -21.63 2.71
C LYS A 224 -25.93 -22.87 1.97
N ASP A 225 -26.49 -23.19 0.80
CA ASP A 225 -26.14 -24.39 0.04
C ASP A 225 -25.09 -24.11 -1.06
N ILE A 226 -24.58 -22.85 -1.18
CA ILE A 226 -23.54 -22.49 -2.15
C ILE A 226 -22.18 -22.91 -1.57
N PRO A 227 -21.38 -23.70 -2.29
CA PRO A 227 -20.07 -24.10 -1.81
C PRO A 227 -19.13 -22.89 -1.76
N VAL A 228 -18.37 -22.77 -0.67
CA VAL A 228 -17.34 -21.73 -0.52
C VAL A 228 -16.25 -21.93 -1.57
N LYS A 229 -15.94 -20.88 -2.34
CA LYS A 229 -14.84 -20.92 -3.29
C LYS A 229 -13.49 -20.95 -2.57
N PRO A 230 -12.51 -21.71 -3.10
CA PRO A 230 -11.16 -21.68 -2.57
C PRO A 230 -10.57 -20.26 -2.68
N ILE A 231 -9.85 -19.85 -1.64
CA ILE A 231 -9.14 -18.57 -1.64
C ILE A 231 -7.92 -18.67 -2.56
N GLU A 232 -7.88 -17.82 -3.56
CA GLU A 232 -6.77 -17.76 -4.50
C GLU A 232 -5.62 -16.94 -3.91
N LYS A 233 -4.45 -17.56 -3.73
CA LYS A 233 -3.25 -16.86 -3.30
C LYS A 233 -2.67 -16.05 -4.44
N LYS A 234 -2.48 -14.75 -4.23
CA LYS A 234 -1.89 -13.84 -5.22
C LYS A 234 -0.36 -13.78 -5.04
N SER A 235 0.35 -13.67 -6.17
CA SER A 235 1.82 -13.72 -6.21
C SER A 235 2.49 -12.39 -6.59
N TYR A 236 1.72 -11.31 -6.79
CA TYR A 236 2.28 -10.02 -7.14
C TYR A 236 2.98 -9.36 -5.94
N THR A 237 4.06 -8.64 -6.21
CA THR A 237 4.75 -7.78 -5.24
C THR A 237 4.16 -6.37 -5.32
N VAL A 238 3.76 -5.81 -4.17
CA VAL A 238 3.13 -4.49 -4.08
C VAL A 238 3.56 -3.75 -2.83
N VAL A 239 3.90 -2.48 -2.99
CA VAL A 239 4.03 -1.51 -1.90
C VAL A 239 2.92 -0.47 -2.00
N SER A 240 2.53 0.13 -0.89
CA SER A 240 1.49 1.15 -0.88
C SER A 240 1.78 2.27 0.09
N SER A 241 1.20 3.43 -0.19
CA SER A 241 1.02 4.54 0.75
C SER A 241 -0.45 4.65 1.14
N TYR A 242 -0.79 5.73 1.84
CA TYR A 242 -2.19 6.08 2.15
C TYR A 242 -3.03 6.43 0.91
N GLY A 243 -2.44 6.69 -0.25
CA GLY A 243 -3.15 7.20 -1.43
C GLY A 243 -3.05 6.32 -2.67
N GLN A 244 -2.01 5.50 -2.79
CA GLN A 244 -1.77 4.69 -3.97
C GLN A 244 -0.95 3.43 -3.71
N SER A 245 -1.05 2.48 -4.63
CA SER A 245 -0.26 1.26 -4.66
C SER A 245 0.70 1.23 -5.86
N VAL A 246 1.87 0.63 -5.69
CA VAL A 246 2.87 0.43 -6.74
C VAL A 246 3.16 -1.06 -6.87
N PHE A 247 2.73 -1.65 -7.99
CA PHE A 247 3.00 -3.05 -8.32
C PHE A 247 4.36 -3.17 -9.00
N LEU A 248 5.16 -4.12 -8.53
CA LEU A 248 6.48 -4.42 -9.06
C LEU A 248 6.44 -5.64 -9.99
N GLY A 249 7.38 -5.70 -10.93
CA GLY A 249 7.49 -6.82 -11.87
C GLY A 249 6.72 -6.64 -13.20
N THR A 250 5.93 -5.58 -13.34
CA THR A 250 5.28 -5.19 -14.60
C THR A 250 5.98 -3.96 -15.19
N GLY A 251 7.12 -4.18 -15.83
CA GLY A 251 8.04 -3.11 -16.20
C GLY A 251 8.88 -2.64 -14.99
N SER A 252 9.90 -1.82 -15.24
CA SER A 252 10.76 -1.30 -14.18
C SER A 252 10.14 -0.07 -13.52
N LYS A 253 10.13 -0.03 -12.19
CA LYS A 253 9.73 1.13 -11.40
C LYS A 253 10.96 1.92 -10.96
N ILE A 254 10.75 3.16 -10.49
CA ILE A 254 11.81 4.06 -10.05
C ILE A 254 11.67 4.33 -8.56
N ILE A 255 12.74 4.06 -7.81
CA ILE A 255 12.93 4.56 -6.46
C ILE A 255 13.84 5.78 -6.55
N GLY A 256 13.35 6.92 -6.08
CA GLY A 256 14.12 8.16 -6.07
C GLY A 256 15.14 8.18 -4.94
N GLU A 257 16.44 8.35 -5.28
CA GLU A 257 17.58 8.22 -4.36
C GLU A 257 18.03 9.53 -3.68
N ARG A 258 17.24 10.62 -3.77
CA ARG A 258 17.73 11.95 -3.36
C ARG A 258 17.69 12.19 -1.85
N ILE A 259 16.75 11.58 -1.13
CA ILE A 259 16.65 11.67 0.34
C ILE A 259 17.60 10.63 0.95
N ASN A 260 18.91 10.88 0.79
CA ASN A 260 19.97 10.00 1.27
C ASN A 260 21.27 10.81 1.39
N PRO A 261 22.00 10.78 2.52
CA PRO A 261 23.19 11.59 2.75
C PRO A 261 24.42 11.19 1.94
N THR A 262 24.44 9.99 1.34
CA THR A 262 25.59 9.45 0.64
C THR A 262 26.01 10.34 -0.54
N GLY A 263 27.21 10.91 -0.47
CA GLY A 263 27.76 11.78 -1.52
C GLY A 263 27.14 13.18 -1.64
N LYS A 264 26.18 13.56 -0.79
CA LYS A 264 25.41 14.81 -0.90
C LYS A 264 25.68 15.76 0.27
N LYS A 265 26.60 16.71 0.08
CA LYS A 265 27.03 17.66 1.14
C LYS A 265 25.88 18.50 1.68
N ARG A 266 25.02 19.06 0.81
CA ARG A 266 23.87 19.89 1.24
C ARG A 266 22.84 19.08 2.01
N PHE A 267 22.57 17.84 1.61
CA PHE A 267 21.66 16.96 2.33
C PHE A 267 22.18 16.61 3.72
N LYS A 268 23.49 16.29 3.84
CA LYS A 268 24.14 16.09 5.15
C LYS A 268 24.01 17.31 6.06
N GLN A 269 24.14 18.49 5.51
CA GLN A 269 23.97 19.74 6.25
C GLN A 269 22.51 19.91 6.69
N ALA A 270 21.55 19.65 5.82
CA ALA A 270 20.12 19.72 6.14
C ALA A 270 19.73 18.80 7.31
N LEU A 271 20.25 17.57 7.32
CA LEU A 271 20.04 16.64 8.45
C LEU A 271 20.60 17.18 9.76
N LYS A 272 21.83 17.76 9.74
CA LYS A 272 22.47 18.35 10.92
C LYS A 272 21.79 19.60 11.44
N GLU A 273 21.24 20.40 10.55
CA GLU A 273 20.53 21.64 10.85
C GLU A 273 19.03 21.42 11.11
N HIS A 274 18.55 20.16 10.98
CA HIS A 274 17.14 19.81 11.09
C HIS A 274 16.25 20.59 10.09
N ASP A 275 16.78 20.80 8.86
CA ASP A 275 16.10 21.52 7.77
C ASP A 275 15.14 20.58 7.04
N LEU A 276 14.00 20.33 7.68
CA LEU A 276 12.95 19.45 7.13
C LEU A 276 12.38 19.99 5.81
N ASP A 277 12.25 21.29 5.66
CA ASP A 277 11.77 21.92 4.43
C ASP A 277 12.60 21.53 3.21
N TYR A 278 13.93 21.45 3.36
CA TYR A 278 14.79 20.99 2.30
C TYR A 278 14.58 19.52 1.96
N ILE A 279 14.39 18.67 2.98
CA ILE A 279 14.14 17.23 2.80
C ILE A 279 12.83 17.01 2.06
N LEU A 280 11.76 17.71 2.47
CA LEU A 280 10.44 17.62 1.84
C LEU A 280 10.48 18.10 0.38
N LYS A 281 11.19 19.18 0.08
CA LYS A 281 11.40 19.67 -1.29
C LYS A 281 12.11 18.65 -2.18
N GLU A 282 13.10 17.92 -1.66
CA GLU A 282 13.74 16.82 -2.40
C GLU A 282 12.73 15.70 -2.70
N GLY A 283 11.82 15.40 -1.78
CA GLY A 283 10.75 14.42 -1.99
C GLY A 283 9.79 14.84 -3.11
N ILE A 284 9.27 16.06 -3.02
CA ILE A 284 8.34 16.63 -4.02
C ILE A 284 9.01 16.69 -5.40
N ALA A 285 10.25 17.18 -5.48
CA ALA A 285 10.97 17.26 -6.75
C ALA A 285 11.18 15.90 -7.42
N GLN A 286 11.39 14.83 -6.64
CA GLN A 286 11.50 13.48 -7.18
C GLN A 286 10.15 12.95 -7.68
N GLN A 287 9.07 13.22 -6.96
CA GLN A 287 7.70 12.89 -7.40
C GLN A 287 7.38 13.57 -8.73
N ASP A 288 7.62 14.87 -8.84
CA ASP A 288 7.37 15.67 -10.05
C ASP A 288 8.20 15.19 -11.26
N ASN A 289 9.38 14.62 -11.00
CA ASN A 289 10.24 14.05 -12.02
C ASN A 289 9.99 12.56 -12.31
N GLY A 290 8.96 11.96 -11.73
CA GLY A 290 8.47 10.63 -12.09
C GLY A 290 9.01 9.48 -11.24
N ALA A 291 9.46 9.72 -10.01
CA ALA A 291 9.66 8.65 -9.05
C ALA A 291 8.32 7.95 -8.76
N HIS A 292 8.38 6.65 -8.51
CA HIS A 292 7.23 5.84 -8.09
C HIS A 292 7.27 5.54 -6.59
N ILE A 293 8.46 5.53 -6.01
CA ILE A 293 8.76 5.26 -4.60
C ILE A 293 9.87 6.22 -4.20
N LEU A 294 9.91 6.68 -2.96
CA LEU A 294 11.00 7.50 -2.43
C LEU A 294 11.85 6.70 -1.45
N ASP A 295 13.15 6.66 -1.68
CA ASP A 295 14.15 6.18 -0.73
C ASP A 295 14.34 7.21 0.38
N VAL A 296 14.29 6.78 1.64
CA VAL A 296 14.43 7.64 2.82
C VAL A 296 15.52 7.09 3.72
N ASN A 297 16.67 7.74 3.68
CA ASN A 297 17.82 7.46 4.53
C ASN A 297 18.26 8.75 5.23
N VAL A 298 18.30 8.74 6.56
CA VAL A 298 18.72 9.88 7.37
C VAL A 298 19.93 9.54 8.27
N GLY A 299 20.54 8.37 8.05
CA GLY A 299 21.66 7.86 8.83
C GLY A 299 22.92 8.70 8.67
N LEU A 300 23.34 9.37 9.74
CA LEU A 300 24.61 10.08 9.85
C LEU A 300 25.22 9.87 11.24
N PRO A 301 26.56 9.81 11.35
CA PRO A 301 27.21 9.91 12.65
C PRO A 301 26.76 11.17 13.41
N ASP A 302 26.60 11.08 14.70
CA ASP A 302 26.22 12.18 15.60
C ASP A 302 24.77 12.70 15.47
N ILE A 303 23.85 11.93 14.84
CA ILE A 303 22.43 12.24 14.76
C ILE A 303 21.64 11.14 15.47
N ASP A 304 20.56 11.51 16.15
CA ASP A 304 19.53 10.58 16.64
C ASP A 304 18.68 10.09 15.46
N GLU A 305 19.19 9.06 14.78
CA GLU A 305 18.53 8.50 13.59
C GLU A 305 17.12 7.97 13.88
N PRO A 306 16.84 7.23 14.98
CA PRO A 306 15.50 6.74 15.29
C PRO A 306 14.44 7.83 15.40
N THR A 307 14.76 8.95 16.04
CA THR A 307 13.83 10.08 16.17
C THR A 307 13.67 10.81 14.84
N LEU A 308 14.77 11.10 14.15
CA LEU A 308 14.73 11.84 12.88
C LEU A 308 14.06 11.04 11.76
N MET A 309 14.28 9.72 11.69
CA MET A 309 13.64 8.85 10.70
C MET A 309 12.11 8.86 10.86
N LYS A 310 11.63 8.73 12.09
CA LYS A 310 10.20 8.81 12.41
C LYS A 310 9.62 10.14 11.94
N GLU A 311 10.26 11.25 12.27
CA GLU A 311 9.80 12.58 11.91
C GLU A 311 9.79 12.82 10.40
N VAL A 312 10.88 12.48 9.71
CA VAL A 312 10.98 12.64 8.25
C VAL A 312 9.93 11.79 7.53
N VAL A 313 9.70 10.55 7.97
CA VAL A 313 8.66 9.69 7.40
C VAL A 313 7.26 10.27 7.65
N GLN A 314 7.00 10.82 8.82
CA GLN A 314 5.71 11.46 9.14
C GLN A 314 5.48 12.69 8.26
N GLU A 315 6.47 13.57 8.14
CA GLU A 315 6.35 14.80 7.36
C GLU A 315 6.28 14.53 5.85
N LEU A 316 7.03 13.56 5.31
CA LEU A 316 6.92 13.16 3.91
C LEU A 316 5.51 12.69 3.56
N GLN A 317 4.85 11.94 4.42
CA GLN A 317 3.47 11.50 4.21
C GLN A 317 2.45 12.66 4.17
N SER A 318 2.82 13.85 4.64
CA SER A 318 1.96 15.05 4.55
C SER A 318 2.04 15.75 3.20
N VAL A 319 3.13 15.56 2.44
CA VAL A 319 3.42 16.30 1.20
C VAL A 319 3.48 15.42 -0.05
N THR A 320 3.59 14.10 0.09
CA THR A 320 3.62 13.15 -1.03
C THR A 320 2.74 11.94 -0.76
N ASN A 321 2.09 11.43 -1.80
CA ASN A 321 1.36 10.17 -1.77
C ASN A 321 2.16 8.99 -2.32
N LEU A 322 3.45 9.15 -2.60
CA LEU A 322 4.31 8.04 -3.04
C LEU A 322 4.57 7.08 -1.87
N PRO A 323 4.63 5.76 -2.13
CA PRO A 323 5.19 4.82 -1.16
C PRO A 323 6.64 5.17 -0.80
N LEU A 324 7.02 4.87 0.45
CA LEU A 324 8.38 5.09 0.93
C LEU A 324 9.15 3.78 1.06
N GLN A 325 10.44 3.85 0.76
CA GLN A 325 11.44 2.87 1.10
C GLN A 325 12.16 3.35 2.37
N ILE A 326 12.03 2.62 3.45
CA ILE A 326 12.73 2.88 4.71
C ILE A 326 14.13 2.28 4.59
N ASP A 327 15.14 3.13 4.44
CA ASP A 327 16.53 2.73 4.22
C ASP A 327 17.37 3.03 5.46
N THR A 328 17.60 2.01 6.28
CA THR A 328 18.41 2.09 7.49
C THR A 328 18.91 0.72 7.92
N VAL A 329 20.05 0.70 8.58
CA VAL A 329 20.60 -0.49 9.28
C VAL A 329 20.25 -0.49 10.78
N ASP A 330 19.76 0.64 11.31
CA ASP A 330 19.31 0.75 12.70
C ASP A 330 17.88 0.20 12.82
N THR A 331 17.74 -0.91 13.53
CA THR A 331 16.45 -1.58 13.71
C THR A 331 15.45 -0.78 14.54
N VAL A 332 15.92 0.11 15.42
CA VAL A 332 15.05 1.02 16.19
C VAL A 332 14.50 2.12 15.28
N ALA A 333 15.34 2.70 14.44
CA ALA A 333 14.91 3.66 13.41
C ALA A 333 13.92 3.01 12.43
N MET A 334 14.21 1.78 12.00
CA MET A 334 13.32 1.00 11.13
C MET A 334 11.96 0.75 11.79
N GLU A 335 11.94 0.29 13.03
CA GLU A 335 10.70 0.03 13.76
C GLU A 335 9.88 1.30 13.97
N ASN A 336 10.51 2.40 14.39
CA ASN A 336 9.86 3.69 14.58
C ASN A 336 9.19 4.20 13.29
N ALA A 337 9.88 4.07 12.16
CA ALA A 337 9.34 4.43 10.86
C ALA A 337 8.18 3.52 10.44
N LEU A 338 8.36 2.21 10.51
CA LEU A 338 7.34 1.24 10.12
C LEU A 338 6.06 1.36 10.95
N ARG A 339 6.19 1.69 12.24
CA ARG A 339 5.05 1.85 13.13
C ARG A 339 4.10 2.95 12.69
N ILE A 340 4.64 4.10 12.27
CA ILE A 340 3.83 5.28 11.88
C ILE A 340 3.64 5.41 10.36
N TYR A 341 4.17 4.49 9.57
CA TYR A 341 4.00 4.53 8.14
C TYR A 341 2.58 4.08 7.72
N ASN A 342 1.86 4.91 6.99
CA ASN A 342 0.49 4.64 6.53
C ASN A 342 0.49 3.92 5.18
N GLY A 343 0.53 2.61 5.20
CA GLY A 343 0.58 1.74 4.02
C GLY A 343 1.46 0.51 4.22
N LYS A 344 1.84 -0.13 3.12
CA LYS A 344 2.80 -1.25 3.08
C LYS A 344 4.13 -0.73 2.54
N ALA A 345 5.09 -0.46 3.43
CA ALA A 345 6.39 0.11 3.09
C ALA A 345 7.28 -0.84 2.29
N MET A 346 8.29 -0.27 1.61
CA MET A 346 9.50 -1.00 1.22
C MET A 346 10.55 -0.83 2.31
N VAL A 347 11.36 -1.86 2.56
CA VAL A 347 12.39 -1.85 3.62
C VAL A 347 13.74 -2.22 3.02
N ASN A 348 14.72 -1.37 3.18
CA ASN A 348 16.09 -1.53 2.74
C ASN A 348 17.00 -1.51 3.99
N SER A 349 17.58 -2.64 4.43
CA SER A 349 17.57 -3.94 3.81
C SER A 349 17.84 -5.07 4.81
N VAL A 350 17.69 -6.29 4.36
CA VAL A 350 18.20 -7.49 5.01
C VAL A 350 19.32 -8.09 4.15
N SER A 351 20.34 -8.68 4.74
CA SER A 351 21.35 -9.47 4.01
C SER A 351 21.21 -10.96 4.31
N GLY A 352 21.97 -11.80 3.59
CA GLY A 352 22.04 -13.24 3.85
C GLY A 352 22.76 -13.61 5.17
N LYS A 353 23.20 -12.63 5.97
CA LYS A 353 23.74 -12.85 7.31
C LYS A 353 22.63 -13.23 8.28
N GLN A 354 22.85 -14.24 9.11
CA GLN A 354 21.84 -14.71 10.06
C GLN A 354 21.42 -13.59 11.01
N GLU A 355 22.38 -12.83 11.57
CA GLU A 355 22.10 -11.70 12.46
C GLU A 355 21.18 -10.66 11.81
N SER A 356 21.40 -10.34 10.53
CA SER A 356 20.56 -9.40 9.79
C SER A 356 19.12 -9.91 9.63
N MET A 357 18.98 -11.19 9.29
CA MET A 357 17.65 -11.82 9.10
C MET A 357 16.89 -11.89 10.43
N ASP A 358 17.57 -12.26 11.53
CA ASP A 358 16.96 -12.34 12.87
C ASP A 358 16.53 -10.97 13.40
N ALA A 359 17.21 -9.89 12.99
CA ALA A 359 16.86 -8.53 13.39
C ALA A 359 15.71 -7.93 12.56
N VAL A 360 15.70 -8.14 11.26
CA VAL A 360 14.77 -7.47 10.34
C VAL A 360 13.46 -8.24 10.12
N PHE A 361 13.49 -9.56 9.98
CA PHE A 361 12.27 -10.33 9.67
C PHE A 361 11.17 -10.24 10.72
N PRO A 362 11.46 -10.15 12.05
CA PRO A 362 10.42 -9.89 13.04
C PRO A 362 9.67 -8.57 12.81
N LEU A 363 10.37 -7.51 12.37
CA LEU A 363 9.76 -6.22 12.06
C LEU A 363 8.86 -6.31 10.81
N ILE A 364 9.34 -6.98 9.75
CA ILE A 364 8.52 -7.23 8.55
C ILE A 364 7.29 -8.05 8.88
N ARG A 365 7.43 -9.08 9.73
CA ARG A 365 6.29 -9.88 10.20
C ARG A 365 5.27 -9.04 10.96
N LYS A 366 5.72 -8.10 11.79
CA LYS A 366 4.89 -7.29 12.69
C LYS A 366 4.13 -6.19 11.95
N TYR A 367 4.84 -5.41 11.12
CA TYR A 367 4.30 -4.21 10.49
C TYR A 367 3.87 -4.40 9.03
N GLY A 368 4.22 -5.53 8.44
CA GLY A 368 4.12 -5.74 7.00
C GLY A 368 5.18 -4.92 6.25
N GLY A 369 5.44 -5.30 5.01
CA GLY A 369 6.38 -4.59 4.15
C GLY A 369 6.91 -5.51 3.07
N VAL A 370 7.53 -4.91 2.05
CA VAL A 370 8.34 -5.60 1.06
C VAL A 370 9.80 -5.36 1.40
N VAL A 371 10.55 -6.42 1.71
CA VAL A 371 11.94 -6.29 2.15
C VAL A 371 12.92 -6.53 1.00
N ILE A 372 13.92 -5.67 0.90
CA ILE A 372 15.06 -5.83 -0.01
C ILE A 372 16.07 -6.78 0.64
N GLY A 373 16.36 -7.90 -0.04
CA GLY A 373 17.41 -8.84 0.32
C GLY A 373 18.68 -8.58 -0.47
N LEU A 374 19.75 -8.19 0.20
CA LEU A 374 21.06 -8.02 -0.42
C LEU A 374 21.70 -9.38 -0.70
N ALA A 375 22.14 -9.62 -1.92
CA ALA A 375 22.79 -10.89 -2.33
C ALA A 375 24.23 -10.97 -1.79
N LEU A 376 24.40 -10.84 -0.47
CA LEU A 376 25.65 -10.96 0.28
C LEU A 376 25.39 -11.67 1.62
N ASP A 377 26.41 -12.32 2.18
CA ASP A 377 26.35 -12.99 3.49
C ASP A 377 27.62 -12.75 4.33
N GLU A 378 27.89 -13.65 5.26
CA GLU A 378 29.05 -13.60 6.15
C GLU A 378 30.39 -13.57 5.40
N ASP A 379 30.45 -14.23 4.23
CA ASP A 379 31.67 -14.30 3.37
C ASP A 379 31.77 -13.08 2.43
N GLY A 380 30.79 -12.16 2.47
CA GLY A 380 30.74 -10.95 1.66
C GLY A 380 29.92 -11.12 0.38
N ILE A 381 30.29 -10.38 -0.67
CA ILE A 381 29.57 -10.38 -1.95
C ILE A 381 30.17 -11.45 -2.87
N PRO A 382 29.42 -12.48 -3.30
CA PRO A 382 29.93 -13.48 -4.22
C PRO A 382 30.38 -12.88 -5.57
N ALA A 383 31.53 -13.33 -6.06
CA ALA A 383 32.07 -12.90 -7.34
C ALA A 383 31.27 -13.43 -8.55
N THR A 384 30.39 -14.40 -8.35
CA THR A 384 29.62 -15.07 -9.42
C THR A 384 28.12 -14.84 -9.27
N ALA A 385 27.40 -14.85 -10.38
CA ALA A 385 25.94 -14.81 -10.39
C ALA A 385 25.31 -16.00 -9.66
N GLU A 386 25.89 -17.20 -9.78
CA GLU A 386 25.45 -18.40 -9.06
C GLU A 386 25.47 -18.18 -7.55
N GLY A 387 26.59 -17.69 -7.00
CA GLY A 387 26.72 -17.45 -5.57
C GLY A 387 25.67 -16.44 -5.07
N ARG A 388 25.44 -15.36 -5.82
CA ARG A 388 24.41 -14.35 -5.48
C ARG A 388 23.00 -14.95 -5.49
N VAL A 389 22.68 -15.80 -6.47
CA VAL A 389 21.39 -16.52 -6.55
C VAL A 389 21.21 -17.48 -5.36
N GLN A 390 22.28 -18.17 -4.91
CA GLN A 390 22.19 -19.05 -3.73
C GLN A 390 21.89 -18.26 -2.46
N ILE A 391 22.51 -17.07 -2.27
CA ILE A 391 22.19 -16.20 -1.12
C ILE A 391 20.74 -15.73 -1.21
N ALA A 392 20.25 -15.34 -2.38
CA ALA A 392 18.85 -14.98 -2.56
C ALA A 392 17.90 -16.11 -2.14
N LYS A 393 18.19 -17.34 -2.53
CA LYS A 393 17.42 -18.52 -2.11
C LYS A 393 17.50 -18.75 -0.59
N LYS A 394 18.66 -18.53 0.04
CA LYS A 394 18.84 -18.58 1.51
C LYS A 394 17.93 -17.56 2.21
N ILE A 395 17.95 -16.30 1.75
CA ILE A 395 17.11 -15.23 2.31
C ILE A 395 15.61 -15.58 2.19
N ILE A 396 15.16 -16.04 1.03
CA ILE A 396 13.76 -16.42 0.78
C ILE A 396 13.34 -17.59 1.68
N ALA A 397 14.19 -18.60 1.82
CA ALA A 397 13.92 -19.76 2.66
C ALA A 397 13.84 -19.40 4.15
N GLU A 398 14.73 -18.51 4.61
CA GLU A 398 14.71 -18.02 6.00
C GLU A 398 13.46 -17.15 6.27
N ALA A 399 13.13 -16.23 5.36
CA ALA A 399 11.94 -15.38 5.46
C ALA A 399 10.64 -16.21 5.60
N ALA A 400 10.56 -17.34 4.90
CA ALA A 400 9.42 -18.25 4.98
C ALA A 400 9.18 -18.79 6.41
N LYS A 401 10.21 -18.96 7.23
CA LYS A 401 10.08 -19.39 8.64
C LYS A 401 9.38 -18.35 9.49
N TYR A 402 9.50 -17.07 9.12
CA TYR A 402 8.77 -15.96 9.73
C TYR A 402 7.39 -15.76 9.10
N GLY A 403 7.03 -16.61 8.10
CA GLY A 403 5.80 -16.54 7.33
C GLY A 403 5.78 -15.34 6.35
N ILE A 404 6.94 -14.80 5.98
CA ILE A 404 7.07 -13.80 4.92
C ILE A 404 7.06 -14.54 3.59
N GLU A 405 6.11 -14.19 2.72
CA GLU A 405 5.95 -14.84 1.42
C GLU A 405 6.95 -14.27 0.40
N LYS A 406 7.32 -15.05 -0.60
CA LYS A 406 8.24 -14.65 -1.68
C LYS A 406 7.82 -13.34 -2.37
N LYS A 407 6.51 -13.08 -2.48
CA LYS A 407 5.97 -11.83 -3.05
C LYS A 407 6.34 -10.57 -2.25
N ASP A 408 6.71 -10.73 -0.99
CA ASP A 408 7.10 -9.63 -0.09
C ASP A 408 8.63 -9.48 0.02
N ILE A 409 9.37 -10.10 -0.92
CA ILE A 409 10.82 -10.03 -1.01
C ILE A 409 11.22 -9.52 -2.39
N VAL A 410 12.16 -8.58 -2.42
CA VAL A 410 12.83 -8.08 -3.63
C VAL A 410 14.32 -8.27 -3.45
N ILE A 411 15.04 -8.78 -4.43
CA ILE A 411 16.47 -9.07 -4.29
C ILE A 411 17.31 -8.01 -5.00
N ASP A 412 18.26 -7.42 -4.26
CA ASP A 412 19.32 -6.60 -4.84
C ASP A 412 20.45 -7.48 -5.35
N ALA A 413 20.63 -7.44 -6.66
CA ALA A 413 21.69 -8.18 -7.35
C ALA A 413 23.10 -7.60 -7.10
N LEU A 414 23.21 -6.44 -6.48
CA LEU A 414 24.42 -5.69 -6.13
C LEU A 414 25.26 -5.27 -7.34
N ALA A 415 25.22 -3.96 -7.68
CA ALA A 415 26.07 -3.36 -8.71
C ALA A 415 27.43 -3.01 -8.12
N MET A 416 28.47 -3.75 -8.55
CA MET A 416 29.85 -3.45 -8.23
C MET A 416 30.43 -2.50 -9.27
N THR A 417 31.28 -1.56 -8.82
CA THR A 417 31.85 -0.56 -9.73
C THR A 417 32.85 -1.18 -10.70
N ILE A 418 32.68 -0.93 -12.00
CA ILE A 418 33.55 -1.48 -13.05
C ILE A 418 34.99 -0.92 -13.02
N SER A 419 35.24 0.14 -12.27
CA SER A 419 36.60 0.67 -12.07
C SER A 419 37.46 -0.22 -11.17
N SER A 420 36.85 -0.99 -10.26
CA SER A 420 37.54 -1.97 -9.40
C SER A 420 37.27 -3.41 -9.81
N GLU A 421 36.09 -3.68 -10.36
CA GLU A 421 35.65 -5.03 -10.78
C GLU A 421 35.22 -5.02 -12.26
N PRO A 422 36.14 -5.21 -13.22
CA PRO A 422 35.83 -5.12 -14.66
C PRO A 422 34.70 -6.03 -15.14
N GLU A 423 34.50 -7.19 -14.54
CA GLU A 423 33.41 -8.12 -14.87
C GLU A 423 32.11 -7.83 -14.07
N GLY A 424 32.13 -6.87 -13.14
CA GLY A 424 31.03 -6.59 -12.22
C GLY A 424 29.70 -6.33 -12.92
N ALA A 425 29.69 -5.60 -14.03
CA ALA A 425 28.48 -5.35 -14.81
C ALA A 425 27.87 -6.65 -15.37
N LYS A 426 28.68 -7.53 -15.95
CA LYS A 426 28.22 -8.80 -16.52
C LYS A 426 27.65 -9.72 -15.46
N VAL A 427 28.33 -9.84 -14.31
CA VAL A 427 27.86 -10.65 -13.17
C VAL A 427 26.53 -10.12 -12.66
N THR A 428 26.37 -8.80 -12.51
CA THR A 428 25.12 -8.20 -12.06
C THR A 428 23.97 -8.45 -13.05
N LEU A 429 24.20 -8.25 -14.34
CA LEU A 429 23.19 -8.48 -15.38
C LEU A 429 22.77 -9.96 -15.45
N GLU A 430 23.71 -10.88 -15.36
CA GLU A 430 23.43 -12.31 -15.31
C GLU A 430 22.68 -12.69 -14.04
N THR A 431 23.02 -12.09 -12.88
CA THR A 431 22.28 -12.30 -11.63
C THR A 431 20.84 -11.85 -11.75
N LEU A 432 20.57 -10.67 -12.31
CA LEU A 432 19.21 -10.16 -12.53
C LEU A 432 18.39 -11.14 -13.38
N ARG A 433 18.96 -11.59 -14.50
CA ARG A 433 18.31 -12.55 -15.39
C ARG A 433 17.95 -13.83 -14.67
N ARG A 434 18.89 -14.40 -13.92
CA ARG A 434 18.69 -15.67 -13.20
C ARG A 434 17.70 -15.54 -12.04
N LEU A 435 17.71 -14.40 -11.31
CA LEU A 435 16.73 -14.13 -10.26
C LEU A 435 15.30 -14.08 -10.84
N ARG A 436 15.12 -13.44 -12.00
CA ARG A 436 13.83 -13.42 -12.70
C ARG A 436 13.43 -14.80 -13.18
N ASP A 437 14.32 -15.50 -13.93
CA ASP A 437 13.98 -16.70 -14.67
C ASP A 437 13.96 -17.97 -13.81
N GLU A 438 14.91 -18.12 -12.86
CA GLU A 438 15.06 -19.32 -12.04
C GLU A 438 14.39 -19.23 -10.66
N VAL A 439 14.40 -18.03 -10.05
CA VAL A 439 13.83 -17.82 -8.71
C VAL A 439 12.41 -17.26 -8.78
N GLY A 440 12.12 -16.46 -9.80
CA GLY A 440 10.83 -15.81 -9.98
C GLY A 440 10.53 -14.80 -8.87
N VAL A 441 11.50 -13.93 -8.57
CA VAL A 441 11.42 -12.87 -7.57
C VAL A 441 11.65 -11.51 -8.24
N CYS A 442 11.01 -10.46 -7.73
CA CYS A 442 11.31 -9.10 -8.15
C CYS A 442 12.74 -8.71 -7.76
N THR A 443 13.36 -7.84 -8.55
CA THR A 443 14.74 -7.40 -8.36
C THR A 443 14.82 -5.88 -8.20
N VAL A 444 15.80 -5.43 -7.42
CA VAL A 444 16.15 -4.02 -7.27
C VAL A 444 17.64 -3.82 -7.52
N LEU A 445 18.03 -2.61 -7.84
CA LEU A 445 19.44 -2.26 -8.05
C LEU A 445 19.71 -0.79 -7.81
N GLY A 446 20.74 -0.49 -7.02
CA GLY A 446 21.37 0.82 -6.96
C GLY A 446 22.21 1.07 -8.22
N VAL A 447 21.57 1.55 -9.29
CA VAL A 447 22.16 1.60 -10.64
C VAL A 447 23.43 2.45 -10.69
N SER A 448 23.46 3.56 -9.98
CA SER A 448 24.56 4.53 -10.00
C SER A 448 25.89 3.99 -9.43
N ASN A 449 25.86 2.86 -8.71
CA ASN A 449 27.06 2.25 -8.14
C ASN A 449 28.04 1.74 -9.19
N ILE A 450 27.53 1.32 -10.35
CA ILE A 450 28.34 0.75 -11.45
C ILE A 450 29.47 1.68 -11.91
N SER A 451 29.30 2.96 -11.81
CA SER A 451 30.18 3.97 -12.39
C SER A 451 31.02 4.77 -11.38
N PHE A 452 31.10 4.35 -10.11
CA PHE A 452 31.94 5.03 -9.14
C PHE A 452 33.39 5.14 -9.61
N GLY A 453 33.98 6.32 -9.47
CA GLY A 453 35.36 6.61 -9.89
C GLY A 453 35.53 6.90 -11.40
N LEU A 454 34.47 6.81 -12.21
CA LEU A 454 34.55 7.10 -13.65
C LEU A 454 34.14 8.56 -13.94
N PRO A 455 34.70 9.18 -15.01
CA PRO A 455 34.18 10.43 -15.52
C PRO A 455 32.86 10.25 -16.26
N SER A 456 32.09 11.32 -16.43
CA SER A 456 30.84 11.33 -17.22
C SER A 456 29.87 10.19 -16.85
N ARG A 457 29.71 9.93 -15.56
CA ARG A 457 28.91 8.85 -14.99
C ARG A 457 27.51 8.69 -15.59
N PRO A 458 26.75 9.77 -15.92
CA PRO A 458 25.41 9.63 -16.50
C PRO A 458 25.36 8.78 -17.77
N ILE A 459 26.40 8.82 -18.61
CA ILE A 459 26.49 8.00 -19.84
C ILE A 459 26.51 6.51 -19.49
N VAL A 460 27.39 6.12 -18.57
CA VAL A 460 27.52 4.72 -18.14
C VAL A 460 26.25 4.26 -17.43
N ASN A 461 25.72 5.09 -16.54
CA ASN A 461 24.54 4.77 -15.74
C ASN A 461 23.30 4.53 -16.60
N SER A 462 23.02 5.41 -17.58
CA SER A 462 21.83 5.30 -18.42
C SER A 462 21.85 4.05 -19.32
N ILE A 463 23.02 3.74 -19.89
CA ILE A 463 23.21 2.52 -20.69
C ILE A 463 23.09 1.29 -19.81
N PHE A 464 23.76 1.24 -18.66
CA PHE A 464 23.69 0.12 -17.74
C PHE A 464 22.27 -0.09 -17.22
N TYR A 465 21.52 0.99 -16.93
CA TYR A 465 20.13 0.92 -16.53
C TYR A 465 19.25 0.26 -17.59
N THR A 466 19.44 0.65 -18.87
CA THR A 466 18.73 -0.01 -20.00
C THR A 466 19.06 -1.48 -20.08
N MET A 467 20.34 -1.85 -19.95
CA MET A 467 20.77 -3.25 -19.94
C MET A 467 20.18 -4.01 -18.74
N ALA A 468 20.13 -3.41 -17.58
CA ALA A 468 19.55 -4.00 -16.37
C ALA A 468 18.04 -4.25 -16.52
N MET A 469 17.30 -3.29 -17.06
CA MET A 469 15.87 -3.45 -17.36
C MET A 469 15.63 -4.61 -18.33
N GLN A 470 16.45 -4.73 -19.38
CA GLN A 470 16.37 -5.84 -20.33
C GLN A 470 16.66 -7.19 -19.67
N ASN A 471 17.51 -7.23 -18.65
CA ASN A 471 17.81 -8.44 -17.89
C ASN A 471 16.88 -8.71 -16.71
N GLY A 472 15.79 -7.96 -16.56
CA GLY A 472 14.73 -8.25 -15.58
C GLY A 472 14.77 -7.41 -14.33
N LEU A 473 15.35 -6.20 -14.37
CA LEU A 473 15.30 -5.26 -13.26
C LEU A 473 13.86 -4.77 -13.04
N SER A 474 13.28 -5.12 -11.91
CA SER A 474 11.92 -4.70 -11.53
C SER A 474 11.88 -3.30 -10.97
N VAL A 475 12.94 -2.86 -10.27
CA VAL A 475 13.01 -1.54 -9.63
C VAL A 475 14.43 -0.98 -9.69
N GLY A 476 14.58 0.24 -10.22
CA GLY A 476 15.86 0.96 -10.21
C GLY A 476 15.89 2.03 -9.12
N ILE A 477 16.88 1.99 -8.24
CA ILE A 477 17.20 3.10 -7.33
C ILE A 477 18.07 4.07 -8.12
N ILE A 478 17.49 5.21 -8.52
CA ILE A 478 18.11 6.18 -9.41
C ILE A 478 17.77 7.62 -8.98
N ASN A 479 18.50 8.58 -9.54
CA ASN A 479 18.14 9.98 -9.44
C ASN A 479 17.12 10.34 -10.54
N PRO A 480 15.83 10.56 -10.25
CA PRO A 480 14.83 10.91 -11.26
C PRO A 480 15.02 12.34 -11.81
N ASN A 481 15.85 13.16 -11.15
CA ASN A 481 16.23 14.48 -11.67
C ASN A 481 17.34 14.38 -12.74
N SER A 482 17.88 13.18 -13.02
CA SER A 482 18.84 12.95 -14.09
C SER A 482 18.11 12.71 -15.41
N GLU A 483 18.26 13.66 -16.33
CA GLU A 483 17.61 13.59 -17.65
C GLU A 483 18.00 12.32 -18.41
N ASP A 484 19.29 11.92 -18.37
CA ASP A 484 19.78 10.73 -19.07
C ASP A 484 19.15 9.43 -18.53
N MET A 485 18.98 9.33 -17.20
CA MET A 485 18.33 8.18 -16.59
C MET A 485 16.86 8.10 -16.97
N MET A 486 16.15 9.23 -16.93
CA MET A 486 14.74 9.28 -17.29
C MET A 486 14.51 9.04 -18.79
N LYS A 487 15.38 9.56 -19.67
CA LYS A 487 15.35 9.25 -21.11
C LYS A 487 15.49 7.75 -21.34
N ALA A 488 16.42 7.09 -20.65
CA ALA A 488 16.60 5.65 -20.76
C ALA A 488 15.34 4.88 -20.32
N TRP A 489 14.72 5.30 -19.22
CA TRP A 489 13.49 4.67 -18.70
C TRP A 489 12.30 4.82 -19.66
N TYR A 490 11.98 6.03 -20.10
CA TYR A 490 10.86 6.27 -21.01
C TYR A 490 11.05 5.59 -22.37
N ALA A 491 12.27 5.68 -22.95
CA ALA A 491 12.57 5.05 -24.22
C ALA A 491 12.47 3.52 -24.15
N TYR A 492 12.98 2.90 -23.07
CA TYR A 492 12.87 1.48 -22.85
C TYR A 492 11.42 1.01 -22.76
N HIS A 493 10.59 1.71 -21.96
CA HIS A 493 9.18 1.34 -21.80
C HIS A 493 8.39 1.47 -23.11
N ALA A 494 8.65 2.50 -23.90
CA ALA A 494 8.05 2.66 -25.22
C ALA A 494 8.48 1.54 -26.18
N LEU A 495 9.78 1.23 -26.25
CA LEU A 495 10.33 0.18 -27.13
C LEU A 495 9.82 -1.23 -26.78
N MET A 496 9.63 -1.49 -25.47
CA MET A 496 9.17 -2.81 -24.99
C MET A 496 7.65 -2.93 -24.89
N ASN A 497 6.91 -1.96 -25.44
CA ASN A 497 5.43 -1.89 -25.39
C ASN A 497 4.86 -1.97 -23.97
N LEU A 498 5.60 -1.43 -23.00
CA LEU A 498 5.18 -1.25 -21.60
C LEU A 498 4.50 0.11 -21.37
N ASP A 499 4.59 0.99 -22.36
CA ASP A 499 3.92 2.28 -22.45
C ASP A 499 2.95 2.24 -23.62
N SER A 500 1.65 2.07 -23.32
CA SER A 500 0.59 1.94 -24.31
C SER A 500 0.58 3.15 -25.24
N ASN A 501 0.65 2.91 -26.54
CA ASN A 501 0.69 3.95 -27.58
C ASN A 501 1.80 4.99 -27.39
N CYS A 502 2.86 4.69 -26.63
CA CYS A 502 3.93 5.61 -26.25
C CYS A 502 3.40 6.89 -25.56
N GLU A 503 2.29 6.80 -24.84
CA GLU A 503 1.60 7.96 -24.29
C GLU A 503 2.45 8.72 -23.27
N ASN A 504 3.09 8.00 -22.35
CA ASN A 504 3.96 8.61 -21.35
C ASN A 504 5.20 9.24 -21.98
N TYR A 505 5.80 8.56 -22.98
CA TYR A 505 6.95 9.07 -23.72
C TYR A 505 6.59 10.36 -24.47
N ILE A 506 5.47 10.36 -25.18
CA ILE A 506 5.00 11.52 -25.94
C ILE A 506 4.68 12.69 -24.99
N ASN A 507 3.94 12.43 -23.91
CA ASN A 507 3.60 13.46 -22.94
C ASN A 507 4.83 14.10 -22.30
N LYS A 508 5.89 13.31 -22.07
CA LYS A 508 7.14 13.82 -21.47
C LYS A 508 7.97 14.65 -22.42
N TYR A 509 8.00 14.32 -23.74
CA TYR A 509 8.97 14.89 -24.68
C TYR A 509 8.36 15.71 -25.82
N ALA A 510 7.06 15.66 -26.08
CA ALA A 510 6.42 16.43 -27.17
C ALA A 510 6.50 17.95 -27.01
N GLN A 511 6.76 18.44 -25.80
CA GLN A 511 6.81 19.89 -25.49
C GLN A 511 8.23 20.47 -25.43
N GLN A 512 9.28 19.71 -25.76
CA GLN A 512 10.64 20.26 -25.80
C GLN A 512 10.84 21.12 -27.06
N PRO A 513 11.25 22.40 -26.94
CA PRO A 513 11.53 23.26 -28.10
C PRO A 513 12.69 22.66 -28.91
N GLY A 514 12.42 22.18 -30.10
CA GLY A 514 13.44 21.69 -31.05
C GLY A 514 13.15 20.35 -31.73
N THR A 515 12.16 19.60 -31.34
CA THR A 515 11.73 18.40 -32.08
C THR A 515 10.58 18.77 -33.02
N ALA A 516 10.86 18.88 -34.33
CA ALA A 516 9.81 18.91 -35.33
C ALA A 516 8.93 17.67 -35.22
N PRO A 517 7.58 17.79 -35.25
CA PRO A 517 6.72 16.61 -35.16
C PRO A 517 6.97 15.74 -36.39
N VAL A 518 7.46 14.52 -36.17
CA VAL A 518 7.40 13.47 -37.18
C VAL A 518 5.92 13.16 -37.35
N SER A 519 5.41 13.40 -38.56
CA SER A 519 4.02 13.11 -38.93
C SER A 519 3.75 11.61 -38.78
N ALA A 520 3.28 11.20 -37.62
CA ALA A 520 2.63 9.89 -37.47
C ALA A 520 1.24 10.04 -38.11
N THR A 521 1.04 9.43 -39.25
CA THR A 521 -0.28 9.20 -39.83
C THR A 521 -1.05 8.25 -38.94
N GLY A 522 -1.82 8.81 -38.02
CA GLY A 522 -2.69 8.07 -37.11
C GLY A 522 -3.33 9.03 -36.11
N SER A 523 -4.58 9.43 -36.38
CA SER A 523 -5.55 10.18 -35.55
C SER A 523 -4.92 11.09 -34.46
N ALA A 524 -4.88 12.39 -34.76
CA ALA A 524 -4.63 13.44 -33.75
C ALA A 524 -5.62 13.25 -32.58
N HIS A 525 -5.13 12.83 -31.43
CA HIS A 525 -5.91 12.93 -30.22
C HIS A 525 -6.13 14.42 -29.93
N LYS A 526 -7.35 14.90 -30.19
CA LYS A 526 -7.78 16.24 -29.77
C LYS A 526 -7.58 16.29 -28.23
N MET A 527 -6.85 17.31 -27.78
CA MET A 527 -6.71 17.60 -26.36
C MET A 527 -8.09 17.65 -25.71
N THR A 528 -8.30 16.92 -24.62
CA THR A 528 -9.59 16.93 -23.94
C THR A 528 -9.69 18.17 -23.04
N LEU A 529 -10.91 18.68 -22.85
CA LEU A 529 -11.17 19.80 -21.94
C LEU A 529 -10.62 19.53 -20.53
N LYS A 530 -10.77 18.30 -20.04
CA LYS A 530 -10.23 17.85 -18.76
C LYS A 530 -8.72 18.03 -18.71
N SER A 531 -7.99 17.57 -19.73
CA SER A 531 -6.52 17.70 -19.78
C SER A 531 -6.07 19.16 -19.89
N ALA A 532 -6.82 20.01 -20.58
CA ALA A 532 -6.52 21.45 -20.67
C ALA A 532 -6.72 22.15 -19.31
N ILE A 533 -7.77 21.80 -18.58
CA ILE A 533 -8.05 22.34 -17.24
C ILE A 533 -7.00 21.87 -16.22
N GLU A 534 -6.69 20.57 -16.19
CA GLU A 534 -5.69 19.99 -15.28
C GLU A 534 -4.28 20.59 -15.47
N ARG A 535 -3.98 21.06 -16.69
CA ARG A 535 -2.70 21.70 -17.03
C ARG A 535 -2.73 23.22 -16.91
N GLY A 536 -3.84 23.83 -16.51
CA GLY A 536 -3.98 25.28 -16.41
C GLY A 536 -3.93 26.04 -17.75
N LEU A 537 -4.17 25.33 -18.86
CA LEU A 537 -4.12 25.87 -20.22
C LEU A 537 -5.45 26.58 -20.56
N ARG A 538 -5.55 27.85 -20.17
CA ARG A 538 -6.80 28.62 -20.23
C ARG A 538 -7.30 28.85 -21.66
N GLU A 539 -6.38 29.11 -22.61
CA GLU A 539 -6.74 29.39 -24.01
C GLU A 539 -7.24 28.12 -24.72
N GLU A 540 -6.57 26.99 -24.51
CA GLU A 540 -6.95 25.68 -25.03
C GLU A 540 -8.27 25.19 -24.41
N ALA A 541 -8.47 25.35 -23.12
CA ALA A 541 -9.73 25.03 -22.44
C ALA A 541 -10.89 25.88 -23.02
N ASN A 542 -10.69 27.15 -23.27
CA ASN A 542 -11.67 28.02 -23.88
C ASN A 542 -11.96 27.61 -25.34
N SER A 543 -10.92 27.26 -26.11
CA SER A 543 -11.09 26.81 -27.51
C SER A 543 -11.89 25.50 -27.57
N ILE A 544 -11.55 24.50 -26.76
CA ILE A 544 -12.23 23.21 -26.70
C ILE A 544 -13.67 23.39 -26.22
N THR A 545 -13.89 24.26 -25.23
CA THR A 545 -15.24 24.58 -24.74
C THR A 545 -16.08 25.21 -25.84
N SER A 546 -15.50 26.14 -26.60
CA SER A 546 -16.18 26.82 -27.72
C SER A 546 -16.53 25.87 -28.87
N GLU A 547 -15.69 24.85 -29.12
CA GLU A 547 -15.93 23.82 -30.13
C GLU A 547 -16.94 22.75 -29.67
N THR A 548 -16.96 22.42 -28.37
CA THR A 548 -17.72 21.28 -27.83
C THR A 548 -19.13 21.68 -27.40
N VAL A 549 -19.33 22.93 -27.03
CA VAL A 549 -20.63 23.45 -26.61
C VAL A 549 -21.38 23.99 -27.82
N SER A 550 -22.22 23.17 -28.39
CA SER A 550 -23.31 23.67 -29.26
C SER A 550 -24.15 24.62 -28.40
N TYR A 551 -24.17 25.88 -28.79
CA TYR A 551 -24.71 27.04 -28.05
C TYR A 551 -26.12 26.94 -27.46
N THR A 552 -26.80 25.82 -27.60
CA THR A 552 -28.19 25.64 -27.20
C THR A 552 -28.42 25.26 -25.72
N HIS A 553 -27.41 24.89 -24.96
CA HIS A 553 -27.59 24.39 -23.59
C HIS A 553 -26.98 25.25 -22.45
N LEU A 554 -26.31 26.35 -22.74
CA LEU A 554 -25.73 27.25 -21.73
C LEU A 554 -26.57 28.54 -21.46
N ARG A 555 -27.80 28.63 -22.01
CA ARG A 555 -28.73 29.75 -21.74
C ARG A 555 -29.94 29.36 -20.90
N ALA A 556 -29.86 28.29 -20.12
CA ALA A 556 -30.91 27.98 -19.17
C ALA A 556 -30.41 28.13 -17.74
#